data_09e2528ffaaa742edebed86a7146b41e
#
_entry.id   09e2528ffaaa742edebed86a7146b41e
#
_cell.length_a   1.000
_cell.length_b   1.000
_cell.length_c   1.000
_cell.angle_alpha   90.00
_cell.angle_beta   90.00
_cell.angle_gamma   90.00
#
_symmetry.space_group_name_H-M   'P 1'
#
loop_
_entity.id
_entity.type
_entity.pdbx_description
1 polymer ?
#
loop_
_entity_poly.entity_id
_entity_poly.type
_entity_poly.pdbx_seq_one_letter_code
_entity_poly.pdbx_strand_id
1 'polypeptide(L)'
;MKCKKTFDARTLSRSAKEQLRQAAVKRVEAGESPEFVAQGLGINRRTIYRWLAAYHYGGEQALKARPIRGAPPKLNAKQMAKLSRIVRTKNPLQLDFEFALWTLAMIRELIKREFDVRLSEVSVGRLMKRLGFTPQRPLYRAWQQDPARVEQWRKEEFPKIAARAKREKGLIFFADESGLRSDHHAGTSWSPRGQTPIVKATGARFSLNMLSAVNALGHFRFMTVEGRVNATVFRDFLKRLITGMERKIFLIVDGHPTHKAKLVRSFVATHQDRIELFFLPPYSPELNPDELAWAHVKTKVAKRTAQTKEELKAAVERALRQLQKMPRIVAGFFHAPTCAYAKHVA
;
A
#
# COMPACT_ATOMS: atom_id res chain seq x y z
N MET A 1 -3.99 32.32 58.98
CA MET A 1 -4.07 30.99 58.36
C MET A 1 -4.69 31.13 56.97
N LYS A 2 -3.91 30.93 55.88
CA LYS A 2 -4.46 30.90 54.52
C LYS A 2 -5.11 29.53 54.30
N CYS A 3 -6.45 29.50 54.20
CA CYS A 3 -7.23 28.32 53.92
C CYS A 3 -6.79 27.80 52.54
N LYS A 4 -6.14 26.64 52.47
CA LYS A 4 -5.82 25.94 51.22
C LYS A 4 -7.13 25.57 50.54
N LYS A 5 -7.45 26.18 49.40
CA LYS A 5 -8.55 25.74 48.54
C LYS A 5 -8.28 24.30 48.09
N THR A 6 -8.92 23.34 48.74
CA THR A 6 -8.70 21.92 48.54
C THR A 6 -9.37 21.38 47.28
N PHE A 7 -10.28 22.13 46.65
CA PHE A 7 -11.01 21.69 45.44
C PHE A 7 -11.38 22.88 44.54
N ASP A 8 -10.99 22.82 43.26
CA ASP A 8 -11.45 23.78 42.23
C ASP A 8 -12.12 23.04 41.09
N ALA A 9 -13.45 23.08 41.04
CA ALA A 9 -14.24 22.44 39.99
C ALA A 9 -13.88 22.90 38.56
N ARG A 10 -13.18 24.05 38.41
CA ARG A 10 -12.75 24.56 37.09
C ARG A 10 -11.64 23.71 36.45
N THR A 11 -10.85 23.03 37.29
CA THR A 11 -9.72 22.17 36.82
C THR A 11 -10.16 20.79 36.38
N LEU A 12 -11.39 20.38 36.71
CA LEU A 12 -11.94 19.05 36.32
C LEU A 12 -12.05 18.86 34.82
N SER A 13 -11.92 17.61 34.39
CA SER A 13 -12.21 17.20 33.00
C SER A 13 -13.68 17.47 32.63
N ARG A 14 -13.99 17.49 31.37
CA ARG A 14 -15.39 17.72 30.91
C ARG A 14 -16.36 16.67 31.40
N SER A 15 -15.96 15.40 31.32
CA SER A 15 -16.77 14.29 31.82
C SER A 15 -16.99 14.40 33.32
N ALA A 16 -15.97 14.72 34.08
CA ALA A 16 -16.09 14.95 35.52
C ALA A 16 -17.01 16.15 35.86
N LYS A 17 -16.93 17.25 35.06
CA LYS A 17 -17.87 18.39 35.20
C LYS A 17 -19.31 18.01 34.84
N GLU A 18 -19.52 17.09 33.89
CA GLU A 18 -20.83 16.58 33.54
C GLU A 18 -21.41 15.73 34.68
N GLN A 19 -20.62 14.78 35.18
CA GLN A 19 -20.99 13.97 36.34
C GLN A 19 -21.31 14.78 37.55
N LEU A 20 -20.50 15.81 37.81
CA LEU A 20 -20.72 16.75 38.94
C LEU A 20 -22.05 17.49 38.81
N ARG A 21 -22.42 17.97 37.59
CA ARG A 21 -23.72 18.61 37.33
C ARG A 21 -24.87 17.68 37.59
N GLN A 22 -24.77 16.45 37.05
CA GLN A 22 -25.82 15.44 37.20
C GLN A 22 -25.99 15.01 38.66
N ALA A 23 -24.85 14.78 39.37
CA ALA A 23 -24.88 14.43 40.78
C ALA A 23 -25.51 15.54 41.63
N ALA A 24 -25.13 16.82 41.37
CA ALA A 24 -25.71 17.96 42.10
C ALA A 24 -27.20 18.10 41.91
N VAL A 25 -27.70 17.97 40.68
CA VAL A 25 -29.11 18.01 40.35
C VAL A 25 -29.88 16.86 41.03
N LYS A 26 -29.38 15.64 40.94
CA LYS A 26 -29.99 14.46 41.58
C LYS A 26 -30.10 14.59 43.10
N ARG A 27 -29.15 15.18 43.76
CA ARG A 27 -29.17 15.44 45.21
C ARG A 27 -30.28 16.43 45.58
N VAL A 28 -30.45 17.50 44.77
CA VAL A 28 -31.53 18.47 45.00
C VAL A 28 -32.92 17.85 44.74
N GLU A 29 -33.04 17.04 43.66
CA GLU A 29 -34.27 16.28 43.37
C GLU A 29 -34.62 15.27 44.50
N ALA A 30 -33.58 14.77 45.19
CA ALA A 30 -33.75 13.90 46.37
C ALA A 30 -34.13 14.66 47.65
N GLY A 31 -34.34 16.00 47.59
CA GLY A 31 -34.81 16.82 48.69
C GLY A 31 -33.72 17.59 49.45
N GLU A 32 -32.46 17.51 49.00
CA GLU A 32 -31.39 18.37 49.64
C GLU A 32 -31.56 19.83 49.20
N SER A 33 -31.29 20.79 50.11
CA SER A 33 -31.34 22.19 49.71
C SER A 33 -30.20 22.52 48.72
N PRO A 34 -30.43 23.38 47.69
CA PRO A 34 -29.42 23.78 46.74
C PRO A 34 -28.19 24.42 47.38
N GLU A 35 -28.38 25.12 48.48
CA GLU A 35 -27.33 25.75 49.30
C GLU A 35 -26.45 24.71 49.95
N PHE A 36 -27.02 23.69 50.56
CA PHE A 36 -26.30 22.60 51.18
C PHE A 36 -25.48 21.82 50.17
N VAL A 37 -26.07 21.51 48.99
CA VAL A 37 -25.36 20.87 47.90
C VAL A 37 -24.20 21.73 47.36
N ALA A 38 -24.42 23.04 47.24
CA ALA A 38 -23.39 23.97 46.78
C ALA A 38 -22.19 24.04 47.77
N GLN A 39 -22.50 24.11 49.08
CA GLN A 39 -21.48 24.10 50.12
C GLN A 39 -20.69 22.80 50.15
N GLY A 40 -21.38 21.64 50.09
CA GLY A 40 -20.75 20.32 50.09
C GLY A 40 -19.84 20.08 48.89
N LEU A 41 -20.19 20.64 47.72
CA LEU A 41 -19.40 20.51 46.48
C LEU A 41 -18.36 21.63 46.27
N GLY A 42 -18.29 22.60 47.21
CA GLY A 42 -17.38 23.74 47.09
C GLY A 42 -17.67 24.65 45.88
N ILE A 43 -18.92 24.71 45.43
CA ILE A 43 -19.37 25.44 44.24
C ILE A 43 -20.25 26.62 44.64
N ASN A 44 -20.24 27.67 43.80
CA ASN A 44 -21.13 28.80 44.02
C ASN A 44 -22.61 28.40 43.87
N ARG A 45 -23.49 28.78 44.85
CA ARG A 45 -24.92 28.47 44.81
C ARG A 45 -25.62 28.87 43.53
N ARG A 46 -25.23 30.03 42.91
CA ARG A 46 -25.74 30.47 41.60
C ARG A 46 -25.50 29.43 40.48
N THR A 47 -24.41 28.66 40.59
CA THR A 47 -24.11 27.60 39.61
C THR A 47 -25.08 26.44 39.75
N ILE A 48 -25.43 26.03 40.96
CA ILE A 48 -26.41 24.99 41.22
C ILE A 48 -27.78 25.39 40.68
N TYR A 49 -28.25 26.59 41.00
CA TYR A 49 -29.54 27.10 40.46
C TYR A 49 -29.56 27.16 38.94
N ARG A 50 -28.46 27.53 38.31
CA ARG A 50 -28.35 27.51 36.85
C ARG A 50 -28.41 26.09 36.26
N TRP A 51 -27.89 25.09 36.96
CA TRP A 51 -27.98 23.69 36.52
C TRP A 51 -29.41 23.16 36.75
N LEU A 52 -30.08 23.51 37.84
CA LEU A 52 -31.47 23.16 38.06
C LEU A 52 -32.38 23.79 36.98
N ALA A 53 -32.21 25.08 36.70
CA ALA A 53 -32.95 25.72 35.62
C ALA A 53 -32.73 25.01 34.27
N ALA A 54 -31.46 24.66 33.92
CA ALA A 54 -31.16 23.92 32.71
C ALA A 54 -31.84 22.54 32.68
N TYR A 55 -31.86 21.86 33.82
CA TYR A 55 -32.53 20.56 33.95
C TYR A 55 -34.07 20.71 33.82
N HIS A 56 -34.68 21.69 34.44
CA HIS A 56 -36.14 21.96 34.33
C HIS A 56 -36.57 22.20 32.87
N TYR A 57 -35.77 22.96 32.09
CA TYR A 57 -36.11 23.31 30.72
C TYR A 57 -35.74 22.23 29.70
N GLY A 58 -34.74 21.38 29.95
CA GLY A 58 -34.23 20.48 28.96
C GLY A 58 -33.82 19.08 29.46
N GLY A 59 -34.20 18.73 30.69
CA GLY A 59 -33.94 17.41 31.29
C GLY A 59 -32.44 17.10 31.41
N GLU A 60 -32.13 15.83 31.56
CA GLU A 60 -30.74 15.34 31.65
C GLU A 60 -29.86 15.73 30.44
N GLN A 61 -30.46 15.89 29.26
CA GLN A 61 -29.72 16.29 28.05
C GLN A 61 -29.12 17.68 28.16
N ALA A 62 -29.76 18.59 28.88
CA ALA A 62 -29.27 19.95 29.09
C ALA A 62 -28.02 19.99 30.00
N LEU A 63 -27.84 18.95 30.84
CA LEU A 63 -26.69 18.81 31.71
C LEU A 63 -25.45 18.22 31.02
N LYS A 64 -25.59 17.65 29.84
CA LYS A 64 -24.47 17.07 29.08
C LYS A 64 -23.44 18.10 28.67
N ALA A 65 -22.18 17.70 28.64
CA ALA A 65 -21.09 18.57 28.22
C ALA A 65 -21.18 18.84 26.70
N ARG A 66 -21.44 20.08 26.33
CA ARG A 66 -21.44 20.48 24.91
C ARG A 66 -19.99 20.47 24.36
N PRO A 67 -19.76 19.94 23.14
CA PRO A 67 -18.45 20.02 22.53
C PRO A 67 -18.02 21.49 22.35
N ILE A 68 -16.73 21.79 22.60
CA ILE A 68 -16.22 23.15 22.31
C ILE A 68 -16.18 23.29 20.79
N ARG A 69 -16.80 24.32 20.27
CA ARG A 69 -16.62 24.72 18.88
C ARG A 69 -15.16 25.09 18.68
N GLY A 70 -14.46 24.35 17.81
CA GLY A 70 -13.11 24.71 17.39
C GLY A 70 -13.12 26.00 16.56
N ALA A 71 -11.93 26.57 16.31
CA ALA A 71 -11.80 27.67 15.37
C ALA A 71 -12.40 27.29 14.00
N PRO A 72 -13.10 28.22 13.33
CA PRO A 72 -13.64 27.96 12.00
C PRO A 72 -12.51 27.58 11.02
N PRO A 73 -12.79 26.70 10.05
CA PRO A 73 -11.79 26.34 9.07
C PRO A 73 -11.34 27.57 8.27
N LYS A 74 -10.03 27.74 8.08
CA LYS A 74 -9.46 28.85 7.29
C LYS A 74 -9.82 28.80 5.79
N LEU A 75 -10.16 27.61 5.27
CA LEU A 75 -10.68 27.42 3.93
C LEU A 75 -12.17 27.10 3.98
N ASN A 76 -12.97 27.75 3.14
CA ASN A 76 -14.38 27.45 2.99
C ASN A 76 -14.61 26.19 2.14
N ALA A 77 -15.86 25.72 2.06
CA ALA A 77 -16.21 24.48 1.34
C ALA A 77 -15.86 24.54 -0.16
N LYS A 78 -16.07 25.70 -0.82
CA LYS A 78 -15.73 25.88 -2.25
C LYS A 78 -14.23 25.79 -2.49
N GLN A 79 -13.42 26.42 -1.63
CA GLN A 79 -11.95 26.37 -1.70
C GLN A 79 -11.43 24.96 -1.44
N MET A 80 -11.98 24.23 -0.48
CA MET A 80 -11.63 22.84 -0.21
C MET A 80 -11.96 21.92 -1.40
N ALA A 81 -13.12 22.11 -2.03
CA ALA A 81 -13.49 21.36 -3.24
C ALA A 81 -12.54 21.68 -4.42
N LYS A 82 -12.18 22.96 -4.63
CA LYS A 82 -11.22 23.39 -5.66
C LYS A 82 -9.84 22.76 -5.41
N LEU A 83 -9.34 22.80 -4.18
CA LEU A 83 -8.07 22.17 -3.79
C LEU A 83 -8.08 20.66 -4.07
N SER A 84 -9.14 19.98 -3.63
CA SER A 84 -9.30 18.53 -3.84
C SER A 84 -9.30 18.18 -5.33
N ARG A 85 -9.99 18.96 -6.17
CA ARG A 85 -9.99 18.78 -7.61
C ARG A 85 -8.60 18.96 -8.21
N ILE A 86 -7.89 20.03 -7.86
CA ILE A 86 -6.53 20.30 -8.37
C ILE A 86 -5.60 19.13 -8.06
N VAL A 87 -5.54 18.70 -6.79
CA VAL A 87 -4.63 17.63 -6.36
C VAL A 87 -4.96 16.29 -7.02
N ARG A 88 -6.23 16.03 -7.37
CA ARG A 88 -6.64 14.80 -8.07
C ARG A 88 -6.32 14.80 -9.55
N THR A 89 -6.46 15.96 -10.23
CA THR A 89 -6.47 16.02 -11.69
C THR A 89 -5.20 16.58 -12.30
N LYS A 90 -4.37 17.23 -11.50
CA LYS A 90 -3.11 17.83 -11.95
C LYS A 90 -1.93 17.27 -11.19
N ASN A 91 -0.81 17.10 -11.89
CA ASN A 91 0.47 16.91 -11.20
C ASN A 91 1.11 18.27 -10.89
N PRO A 92 2.05 18.35 -9.93
CA PRO A 92 2.69 19.61 -9.57
C PRO A 92 3.39 20.34 -10.73
N LEU A 93 4.04 19.62 -11.66
CA LEU A 93 4.73 20.22 -12.82
C LEU A 93 3.79 21.07 -13.70
N GLN A 94 2.51 20.69 -13.80
CA GLN A 94 1.50 21.47 -14.54
C GLN A 94 1.12 22.79 -13.86
N LEU A 95 1.65 23.03 -12.66
CA LEU A 95 1.42 24.22 -11.84
C LEU A 95 2.73 24.89 -11.47
N ASP A 96 3.78 24.71 -12.30
CA ASP A 96 5.11 25.31 -12.16
C ASP A 96 5.82 24.99 -10.85
N PHE A 97 5.69 23.74 -10.36
CA PHE A 97 6.52 23.20 -9.31
C PHE A 97 7.62 22.33 -9.91
N GLU A 98 8.77 22.23 -9.22
CA GLU A 98 9.95 21.48 -9.71
C GLU A 98 9.76 19.95 -9.75
N PHE A 99 8.88 19.39 -8.93
CA PHE A 99 8.74 17.94 -8.77
C PHE A 99 7.37 17.45 -9.20
N ALA A 100 7.32 16.20 -9.71
CA ALA A 100 6.08 15.58 -10.18
C ALA A 100 5.16 15.07 -9.08
N LEU A 101 5.66 14.93 -7.84
CA LEU A 101 4.92 14.35 -6.72
C LEU A 101 4.53 15.41 -5.71
N TRP A 102 3.25 15.43 -5.33
CA TRP A 102 2.74 16.35 -4.32
C TRP A 102 3.39 16.15 -2.95
N THR A 103 3.98 17.21 -2.41
CA THR A 103 4.43 17.31 -1.02
C THR A 103 3.52 18.24 -0.22
N LEU A 104 3.54 18.13 1.10
CA LEU A 104 2.78 19.06 1.96
C LEU A 104 3.24 20.51 1.78
N ALA A 105 4.53 20.75 1.54
CA ALA A 105 5.08 22.06 1.26
C ALA A 105 4.52 22.66 -0.02
N MET A 106 4.44 21.88 -1.12
CA MET A 106 3.84 22.32 -2.39
C MET A 106 2.34 22.60 -2.25
N ILE A 107 1.61 21.73 -1.54
CA ILE A 107 0.17 21.97 -1.27
C ILE A 107 -0.03 23.22 -0.43
N ARG A 108 0.85 23.49 0.55
CA ARG A 108 0.85 24.74 1.31
C ARG A 108 1.03 25.95 0.43
N GLU A 109 2.00 25.90 -0.48
CA GLU A 109 2.26 26.99 -1.43
C GLU A 109 1.10 27.17 -2.40
N LEU A 110 0.53 26.08 -2.92
CA LEU A 110 -0.66 26.12 -3.75
C LEU A 110 -1.84 26.80 -3.04
N ILE A 111 -2.07 26.47 -1.77
CA ILE A 111 -3.13 27.10 -0.96
C ILE A 111 -2.88 28.60 -0.81
N LYS A 112 -1.62 29.01 -0.62
CA LYS A 112 -1.26 30.42 -0.55
C LYS A 112 -1.49 31.13 -1.88
N ARG A 113 -1.05 30.54 -3.00
CA ARG A 113 -1.23 31.11 -4.36
C ARG A 113 -2.71 31.24 -4.75
N GLU A 114 -3.50 30.19 -4.50
CA GLU A 114 -4.88 30.10 -4.99
C GLU A 114 -5.91 30.79 -4.09
N PHE A 115 -5.62 30.93 -2.79
CA PHE A 115 -6.62 31.37 -1.80
C PHE A 115 -6.10 32.45 -0.85
N ASP A 116 -4.84 32.86 -0.96
CA ASP A 116 -4.13 33.77 -0.03
C ASP A 116 -4.23 33.35 1.46
N VAL A 117 -4.31 32.04 1.71
CA VAL A 117 -4.42 31.48 3.05
C VAL A 117 -3.10 30.85 3.47
N ARG A 118 -2.52 31.30 4.58
CA ARG A 118 -1.29 30.73 5.16
C ARG A 118 -1.63 29.63 6.15
N LEU A 119 -1.11 28.42 5.89
CA LEU A 119 -1.22 27.26 6.75
C LEU A 119 0.19 26.69 7.07
N SER A 120 0.34 26.04 8.21
CA SER A 120 1.51 25.19 8.46
C SER A 120 1.36 23.84 7.73
N GLU A 121 2.45 23.14 7.44
CA GLU A 121 2.42 21.82 6.81
C GLU A 121 1.62 20.80 7.64
N VAL A 122 1.70 20.89 8.96
CA VAL A 122 0.88 20.05 9.86
C VAL A 122 -0.62 20.30 9.65
N SER A 123 -1.02 21.58 9.49
CA SER A 123 -2.41 21.95 9.21
C SER A 123 -2.85 21.48 7.83
N VAL A 124 -1.98 21.57 6.83
CA VAL A 124 -2.20 21.01 5.48
C VAL A 124 -2.38 19.50 5.55
N GLY A 125 -1.51 18.80 6.27
CA GLY A 125 -1.64 17.34 6.43
C GLY A 125 -2.97 16.92 7.09
N ARG A 126 -3.43 17.67 8.11
CA ARG A 126 -4.76 17.45 8.71
C ARG A 126 -5.91 17.76 7.74
N LEU A 127 -5.77 18.82 6.95
CA LEU A 127 -6.73 19.18 5.90
C LEU A 127 -6.82 18.07 4.83
N MET A 128 -5.69 17.60 4.32
CA MET A 128 -5.64 16.54 3.31
C MET A 128 -6.29 15.24 3.82
N LYS A 129 -6.01 14.83 5.06
CA LYS A 129 -6.70 13.68 5.68
C LYS A 129 -8.22 13.89 5.76
N ARG A 130 -8.68 15.08 6.14
CA ARG A 130 -10.12 15.43 6.18
C ARG A 130 -10.76 15.36 4.80
N LEU A 131 -10.03 15.72 3.74
CA LEU A 131 -10.47 15.62 2.34
C LEU A 131 -10.36 14.20 1.76
N GLY A 132 -9.96 13.21 2.56
CA GLY A 132 -9.87 11.79 2.16
C GLY A 132 -8.57 11.43 1.42
N PHE A 133 -7.52 12.26 1.53
CA PHE A 133 -6.21 11.95 0.95
C PHE A 133 -5.30 11.30 1.98
N THR A 134 -4.56 10.29 1.53
CA THR A 134 -3.48 9.65 2.28
C THR A 134 -2.20 9.61 1.43
N PRO A 135 -1.00 9.66 2.02
CA PRO A 135 0.23 9.43 1.27
C PRO A 135 0.21 8.06 0.60
N GLN A 136 0.44 8.04 -0.71
CA GLN A 136 0.50 6.81 -1.50
C GLN A 136 1.87 6.71 -2.17
N ARG A 137 2.37 5.48 -2.35
CA ARG A 137 3.49 5.24 -3.25
C ARG A 137 2.98 5.30 -4.69
N PRO A 138 3.54 6.18 -5.54
CA PRO A 138 3.11 6.26 -6.92
C PRO A 138 3.48 4.98 -7.67
N LEU A 139 2.59 4.56 -8.56
CA LEU A 139 2.90 3.55 -9.56
C LEU A 139 3.60 4.26 -10.72
N TYR A 140 4.83 3.86 -11.01
CA TYR A 140 5.54 4.32 -12.19
C TYR A 140 5.07 3.50 -13.39
N ARG A 141 4.47 4.16 -14.37
CA ARG A 141 4.13 3.56 -15.67
C ARG A 141 5.06 4.13 -16.71
N ALA A 142 5.53 3.28 -17.60
CA ALA A 142 6.28 3.76 -18.75
C ALA A 142 5.39 4.70 -19.58
N TRP A 143 5.90 5.84 -19.97
CA TRP A 143 5.15 6.80 -20.81
C TRP A 143 4.82 6.20 -22.20
N GLN A 144 5.61 5.19 -22.61
CA GLN A 144 5.40 4.43 -23.86
C GLN A 144 4.26 3.41 -23.76
N GLN A 145 3.69 3.19 -22.56
CA GLN A 145 2.58 2.24 -22.38
C GLN A 145 1.33 2.78 -23.09
N ASP A 146 0.73 1.92 -23.90
CA ASP A 146 -0.55 2.19 -24.54
C ASP A 146 -1.71 1.64 -23.70
N PRO A 147 -2.52 2.50 -23.05
CA PRO A 147 -3.66 2.05 -22.24
C PRO A 147 -4.73 1.30 -23.05
N ALA A 148 -4.89 1.62 -24.35
CA ALA A 148 -5.88 0.94 -25.19
C ALA A 148 -5.45 -0.53 -25.43
N ARG A 149 -4.17 -0.77 -25.68
CA ARG A 149 -3.63 -2.12 -25.83
C ARG A 149 -3.70 -2.94 -24.54
N VAL A 150 -3.49 -2.30 -23.38
CA VAL A 150 -3.66 -2.94 -22.06
C VAL A 150 -5.10 -3.37 -21.84
N GLU A 151 -6.05 -2.50 -22.21
CA GLU A 151 -7.48 -2.81 -22.08
C GLU A 151 -7.93 -3.88 -23.08
N GLN A 152 -7.45 -3.82 -24.32
CA GLN A 152 -7.67 -4.86 -25.34
C GLN A 152 -7.15 -6.22 -24.88
N TRP A 153 -5.94 -6.26 -24.32
CA TRP A 153 -5.39 -7.49 -23.73
C TRP A 153 -6.33 -8.08 -22.68
N ARG A 154 -6.77 -7.27 -21.72
CA ARG A 154 -7.62 -7.72 -20.61
C ARG A 154 -9.00 -8.19 -21.06
N LYS A 155 -9.61 -7.48 -22.02
CA LYS A 155 -10.99 -7.75 -22.44
C LYS A 155 -11.10 -8.76 -23.57
N GLU A 156 -10.10 -8.87 -24.45
CA GLU A 156 -10.21 -9.65 -25.68
C GLU A 156 -9.15 -10.75 -25.79
N GLU A 157 -7.86 -10.40 -25.68
CA GLU A 157 -6.78 -11.33 -25.98
C GLU A 157 -6.63 -12.40 -24.89
N PHE A 158 -6.49 -11.98 -23.64
CA PHE A 158 -6.37 -12.92 -22.53
C PHE A 158 -7.59 -13.81 -22.34
N PRO A 159 -8.85 -13.34 -22.42
CA PRO A 159 -10.03 -14.22 -22.39
C PRO A 159 -10.04 -15.28 -23.47
N LYS A 160 -9.56 -14.98 -24.71
CA LYS A 160 -9.42 -15.97 -25.78
C LYS A 160 -8.39 -17.04 -25.42
N ILE A 161 -7.23 -16.64 -24.87
CA ILE A 161 -6.21 -17.57 -24.38
C ILE A 161 -6.78 -18.45 -23.27
N ALA A 162 -7.49 -17.85 -22.31
CA ALA A 162 -8.11 -18.54 -21.19
C ALA A 162 -9.17 -19.57 -21.64
N ALA A 163 -10.05 -19.19 -22.54
CA ALA A 163 -11.07 -20.08 -23.10
C ALA A 163 -10.42 -21.28 -23.85
N ARG A 164 -9.35 -21.01 -24.59
CA ARG A 164 -8.58 -22.03 -25.28
C ARG A 164 -7.85 -22.97 -24.32
N ALA A 165 -7.17 -22.41 -23.30
CA ALA A 165 -6.51 -23.22 -22.28
C ALA A 165 -7.51 -24.13 -21.55
N LYS A 166 -8.70 -23.62 -21.22
CA LYS A 166 -9.77 -24.43 -20.62
C LYS A 166 -10.25 -25.56 -21.51
N ARG A 167 -10.46 -25.29 -22.82
CA ARG A 167 -10.88 -26.30 -23.80
C ARG A 167 -9.83 -27.41 -23.98
N GLU A 168 -8.56 -27.04 -24.01
CA GLU A 168 -7.43 -27.96 -24.17
C GLU A 168 -6.94 -28.54 -22.81
N LYS A 169 -7.64 -28.28 -21.72
CA LYS A 169 -7.24 -28.68 -20.36
C LYS A 169 -5.80 -28.25 -20.00
N GLY A 170 -5.31 -27.17 -20.61
CA GLY A 170 -3.98 -26.63 -20.44
C GLY A 170 -3.81 -25.85 -19.12
N LEU A 171 -2.60 -25.39 -18.87
CA LEU A 171 -2.24 -24.53 -17.74
C LEU A 171 -1.72 -23.20 -18.27
N ILE A 172 -2.22 -22.09 -17.75
CA ILE A 172 -1.66 -20.78 -18.05
C ILE A 172 -0.58 -20.45 -17.04
N PHE A 173 0.62 -20.16 -17.54
CA PHE A 173 1.75 -19.67 -16.76
C PHE A 173 2.13 -18.28 -17.24
N PHE A 174 2.58 -17.46 -16.32
CA PHE A 174 3.26 -16.19 -16.58
C PHE A 174 4.71 -16.37 -16.22
N ALA A 175 5.61 -15.94 -17.09
CA ALA A 175 7.03 -16.02 -16.83
C ALA A 175 7.72 -14.69 -17.02
N ASP A 176 8.84 -14.53 -16.30
CA ASP A 176 9.66 -13.33 -16.32
C ASP A 176 11.11 -13.66 -16.00
N GLU A 177 11.99 -12.71 -16.31
CA GLU A 177 13.38 -12.73 -15.90
C GLU A 177 13.70 -11.62 -14.92
N SER A 178 14.53 -11.91 -13.94
CA SER A 178 14.93 -10.89 -12.97
C SER A 178 16.37 -11.07 -12.50
N GLY A 179 17.06 -9.95 -12.35
CA GLY A 179 18.39 -9.90 -11.75
C GLY A 179 18.32 -9.48 -10.27
N LEU A 180 19.22 -10.04 -9.47
CA LEU A 180 19.48 -9.61 -8.11
C LEU A 180 20.96 -9.33 -7.93
N ARG A 181 21.29 -8.21 -7.27
CA ARG A 181 22.65 -7.79 -6.96
C ARG A 181 22.92 -7.85 -5.47
N SER A 182 24.18 -8.08 -5.09
CA SER A 182 24.62 -8.13 -3.69
C SER A 182 24.45 -6.81 -2.94
N ASP A 183 24.44 -5.68 -3.66
CA ASP A 183 24.23 -4.33 -3.11
C ASP A 183 22.74 -3.95 -2.96
N HIS A 184 21.82 -4.87 -3.23
CA HIS A 184 20.40 -4.65 -3.02
C HIS A 184 20.04 -4.92 -1.57
N HIS A 185 20.06 -3.87 -0.74
CA HIS A 185 19.66 -3.93 0.66
C HIS A 185 18.32 -3.22 0.86
N ALA A 186 17.43 -3.83 1.64
CA ALA A 186 16.15 -3.24 1.96
C ALA A 186 15.68 -3.69 3.34
N GLY A 187 14.99 -2.79 4.03
CA GLY A 187 14.39 -3.05 5.33
C GLY A 187 14.84 -2.05 6.39
N THR A 188 14.32 -2.26 7.60
CA THR A 188 14.65 -1.48 8.79
C THR A 188 15.09 -2.42 9.89
N SER A 189 15.92 -1.94 10.82
CA SER A 189 16.33 -2.67 12.01
C SER A 189 16.06 -1.83 13.26
N TRP A 190 16.00 -2.49 14.41
CA TRP A 190 15.87 -1.82 15.69
C TRP A 190 17.23 -1.36 16.19
N SER A 191 17.30 -0.10 16.65
CA SER A 191 18.47 0.50 17.27
C SER A 191 18.02 1.55 18.27
N PRO A 192 18.81 1.94 19.29
CA PRO A 192 18.52 3.05 20.16
C PRO A 192 18.24 4.33 19.37
N ARG A 193 17.35 5.17 19.89
CA ARG A 193 16.98 6.42 19.23
C ARG A 193 18.22 7.30 18.98
N GLY A 194 18.37 7.75 17.73
CA GLY A 194 19.52 8.56 17.31
C GLY A 194 20.77 7.76 16.94
N GLN A 195 20.74 6.42 17.02
CA GLN A 195 21.85 5.56 16.62
C GLN A 195 21.45 4.74 15.40
N THR A 196 22.10 4.98 14.27
CA THR A 196 21.86 4.20 13.05
C THR A 196 22.58 2.87 13.15
N PRO A 197 21.90 1.71 13.00
CA PRO A 197 22.55 0.42 13.04
C PRO A 197 23.46 0.25 11.80
N ILE A 198 24.65 -0.30 12.03
CA ILE A 198 25.63 -0.59 10.96
C ILE A 198 25.59 -2.08 10.67
N VAL A 199 25.31 -2.43 9.42
CA VAL A 199 25.39 -3.81 8.91
C VAL A 199 26.60 -3.90 7.98
N LYS A 200 27.54 -4.78 8.30
CA LYS A 200 28.71 -5.01 7.43
C LYS A 200 28.25 -5.69 6.13
N ALA A 201 28.57 -5.11 5.00
CA ALA A 201 28.31 -5.63 3.68
C ALA A 201 29.60 -5.65 2.87
N THR A 202 29.66 -6.49 1.83
CA THR A 202 30.79 -6.50 0.90
C THR A 202 30.74 -5.27 -0.02
N GLY A 203 31.90 -4.70 -0.34
CA GLY A 203 32.02 -3.69 -1.40
C GLY A 203 31.99 -4.29 -2.82
N ALA A 204 32.07 -5.62 -2.95
CA ALA A 204 32.01 -6.30 -4.24
C ALA A 204 30.55 -6.39 -4.76
N ARG A 205 30.38 -6.25 -6.08
CA ARG A 205 29.07 -6.28 -6.75
C ARG A 205 28.90 -7.59 -7.51
N PHE A 206 28.27 -8.56 -6.86
CA PHE A 206 27.86 -9.80 -7.51
C PHE A 206 26.45 -9.64 -8.07
N SER A 207 26.16 -10.36 -9.15
CA SER A 207 24.81 -10.45 -9.68
C SER A 207 24.46 -11.90 -9.99
N LEU A 208 23.17 -12.23 -9.82
CA LEU A 208 22.59 -13.50 -10.21
C LEU A 208 21.30 -13.23 -10.98
N ASN A 209 21.15 -13.85 -12.14
CA ASN A 209 19.93 -13.80 -12.91
C ASN A 209 19.07 -15.04 -12.63
N MET A 210 17.78 -14.86 -12.77
CA MET A 210 16.77 -15.85 -12.43
C MET A 210 15.67 -15.78 -13.47
N LEU A 211 15.13 -16.95 -13.82
CA LEU A 211 13.92 -17.10 -14.62
C LEU A 211 12.89 -17.79 -13.76
N SER A 212 11.64 -17.34 -13.79
CA SER A 212 10.54 -18.07 -13.15
C SER A 212 9.27 -18.10 -13.98
N ALA A 213 8.36 -18.97 -13.56
CA ALA A 213 7.01 -19.03 -14.07
C ALA A 213 6.04 -19.36 -12.94
N VAL A 214 4.93 -18.62 -12.89
CA VAL A 214 3.86 -18.75 -11.90
C VAL A 214 2.53 -19.02 -12.57
N ASN A 215 1.62 -19.71 -11.87
CA ASN A 215 0.24 -19.84 -12.30
C ASN A 215 -0.76 -19.61 -11.16
N ALA A 216 -2.03 -19.44 -11.49
CA ALA A 216 -3.09 -19.17 -10.53
C ALA A 216 -3.38 -20.34 -9.56
N LEU A 217 -2.95 -21.56 -9.89
CA LEU A 217 -3.05 -22.73 -9.01
C LEU A 217 -1.95 -22.77 -7.93
N GLY A 218 -0.99 -21.83 -7.99
CA GLY A 218 0.10 -21.75 -7.03
C GLY A 218 1.35 -22.54 -7.43
N HIS A 219 1.46 -23.00 -8.67
CA HIS A 219 2.69 -23.58 -9.17
C HIS A 219 3.73 -22.49 -9.39
N PHE A 220 4.95 -22.77 -8.93
CA PHE A 220 6.11 -21.92 -9.13
C PHE A 220 7.26 -22.76 -9.66
N ARG A 221 7.78 -22.40 -10.83
CA ARG A 221 8.96 -23.03 -11.45
C ARG A 221 10.04 -21.98 -11.61
N PHE A 222 11.29 -22.32 -11.38
CA PHE A 222 12.39 -21.36 -11.47
C PHE A 222 13.69 -22.01 -11.95
N MET A 223 14.59 -21.18 -12.44
CA MET A 223 15.96 -21.50 -12.79
C MET A 223 16.85 -20.30 -12.43
N THR A 224 17.98 -20.55 -11.76
CA THR A 224 19.04 -19.57 -11.53
C THR A 224 20.07 -19.65 -12.64
N VAL A 225 20.58 -18.49 -13.07
CA VAL A 225 21.47 -18.36 -14.20
C VAL A 225 22.66 -17.52 -13.82
N GLU A 226 23.85 -18.06 -14.06
CA GLU A 226 25.10 -17.29 -13.97
C GLU A 226 25.40 -16.64 -15.32
N GLY A 227 25.55 -15.31 -15.31
CA GLY A 227 25.71 -14.52 -16.51
C GLY A 227 24.37 -14.03 -17.10
N ARG A 228 24.37 -13.64 -18.38
CA ARG A 228 23.23 -13.03 -19.04
C ARG A 228 22.19 -14.07 -19.49
N VAL A 229 20.92 -13.73 -19.36
CA VAL A 229 19.85 -14.50 -20.00
C VAL A 229 19.86 -14.21 -21.49
N ASN A 230 19.95 -15.25 -22.29
CA ASN A 230 19.90 -15.23 -23.75
C ASN A 230 18.94 -16.29 -24.28
N ALA A 231 18.76 -16.36 -25.59
CA ALA A 231 17.84 -17.29 -26.23
C ALA A 231 18.09 -18.77 -25.90
N THR A 232 19.35 -19.18 -25.71
CA THR A 232 19.72 -20.54 -25.32
C THR A 232 19.26 -20.83 -23.90
N VAL A 233 19.57 -19.93 -22.97
CA VAL A 233 19.18 -20.05 -21.56
C VAL A 233 17.64 -20.07 -21.43
N PHE A 234 16.93 -19.20 -22.16
CA PHE A 234 15.47 -19.17 -22.14
C PHE A 234 14.89 -20.46 -22.72
N ARG A 235 15.42 -20.98 -23.84
CA ARG A 235 15.03 -22.30 -24.38
C ARG A 235 15.23 -23.41 -23.34
N ASP A 236 16.34 -23.41 -22.62
CA ASP A 236 16.62 -24.43 -21.61
C ASP A 236 15.66 -24.31 -20.41
N PHE A 237 15.24 -23.10 -20.08
CA PHE A 237 14.17 -22.87 -19.11
C PHE A 237 12.84 -23.44 -19.59
N LEU A 238 12.45 -23.20 -20.87
CA LEU A 238 11.23 -23.79 -21.45
C LEU A 238 11.27 -25.31 -21.42
N LYS A 239 12.41 -25.93 -21.77
CA LYS A 239 12.61 -27.37 -21.68
C LYS A 239 12.37 -27.87 -20.26
N ARG A 240 12.93 -27.21 -19.25
CA ARG A 240 12.70 -27.57 -17.83
C ARG A 240 11.27 -27.33 -17.39
N LEU A 241 10.63 -26.29 -17.90
CA LEU A 241 9.25 -25.95 -17.57
C LEU A 241 8.26 -27.03 -18.00
N ILE A 242 8.41 -27.57 -19.23
CA ILE A 242 7.55 -28.64 -19.75
C ILE A 242 7.88 -30.03 -19.18
N THR A 243 9.08 -30.20 -18.58
CA THR A 243 9.47 -31.49 -18.02
C THR A 243 8.64 -31.79 -16.75
N GLY A 244 8.02 -32.97 -16.73
CA GLY A 244 7.15 -33.41 -15.63
C GLY A 244 5.79 -32.73 -15.58
N MET A 245 5.40 -32.00 -16.64
CA MET A 245 4.05 -31.42 -16.74
C MET A 245 3.28 -32.26 -17.79
N GLU A 246 2.16 -32.84 -17.39
CA GLU A 246 1.30 -33.64 -18.30
C GLU A 246 0.41 -32.75 -19.18
N ARG A 247 0.02 -31.60 -18.63
CA ARG A 247 -0.87 -30.63 -19.28
C ARG A 247 -0.08 -29.66 -20.14
N LYS A 248 -0.63 -29.27 -21.29
CA LYS A 248 -0.07 -28.24 -22.17
C LYS A 248 0.04 -26.90 -21.42
N ILE A 249 1.14 -26.19 -21.63
CA ILE A 249 1.43 -24.91 -21.03
C ILE A 249 1.14 -23.78 -22.03
N PHE A 250 0.27 -22.86 -21.64
CA PHE A 250 0.03 -21.57 -22.28
C PHE A 250 0.90 -20.55 -21.55
N LEU A 251 2.09 -20.27 -22.09
CA LEU A 251 3.07 -19.41 -21.41
C LEU A 251 2.95 -17.99 -21.90
N ILE A 252 2.69 -17.07 -20.97
CA ILE A 252 2.62 -15.64 -21.22
C ILE A 252 3.92 -15.00 -20.75
N VAL A 253 4.59 -14.27 -21.63
CA VAL A 253 5.86 -13.59 -21.38
C VAL A 253 5.79 -12.15 -21.88
N ASP A 254 6.77 -11.33 -21.53
CA ASP A 254 6.92 -10.01 -22.11
C ASP A 254 7.41 -10.05 -23.55
N GLY A 255 7.44 -8.89 -24.20
CA GLY A 255 7.86 -8.76 -25.60
C GLY A 255 9.37 -8.74 -25.85
N HIS A 256 10.20 -9.13 -24.87
CA HIS A 256 11.66 -9.06 -25.01
C HIS A 256 12.18 -9.83 -26.22
N PRO A 257 13.20 -9.32 -26.95
CA PRO A 257 13.74 -9.96 -28.17
C PRO A 257 14.21 -11.42 -27.97
N THR A 258 14.72 -11.74 -26.78
CA THR A 258 15.14 -13.10 -26.40
C THR A 258 14.00 -14.10 -26.56
N HIS A 259 12.75 -13.74 -26.16
CA HIS A 259 11.59 -14.60 -26.24
C HIS A 259 11.11 -14.82 -27.70
N LYS A 260 11.43 -13.88 -28.58
CA LYS A 260 11.09 -13.93 -30.01
C LYS A 260 12.20 -14.49 -30.90
N ALA A 261 13.32 -14.89 -30.30
CA ALA A 261 14.47 -15.41 -31.05
C ALA A 261 14.10 -16.67 -31.87
N LYS A 262 14.75 -16.86 -33.02
CA LYS A 262 14.52 -18.02 -33.92
C LYS A 262 14.65 -19.34 -33.17
N LEU A 263 15.67 -19.48 -32.31
CA LEU A 263 15.90 -20.67 -31.48
C LEU A 263 14.70 -21.02 -30.60
N VAL A 264 14.11 -20.02 -29.95
CA VAL A 264 12.95 -20.18 -29.08
C VAL A 264 11.71 -20.56 -29.90
N ARG A 265 11.47 -19.85 -31.01
CA ARG A 265 10.35 -20.15 -31.92
C ARG A 265 10.43 -21.56 -32.49
N SER A 266 11.62 -22.00 -32.92
CA SER A 266 11.84 -23.36 -33.40
C SER A 266 11.54 -24.41 -32.32
N PHE A 267 12.02 -24.16 -31.07
CA PHE A 267 11.74 -25.07 -29.96
C PHE A 267 10.24 -25.16 -29.67
N VAL A 268 9.53 -24.05 -29.63
CA VAL A 268 8.07 -24.02 -29.37
C VAL A 268 7.33 -24.72 -30.52
N ALA A 269 7.75 -24.50 -31.76
CA ALA A 269 7.15 -25.14 -32.94
C ALA A 269 7.28 -26.68 -32.93
N THR A 270 8.39 -27.21 -32.40
CA THR A 270 8.59 -28.67 -32.26
C THR A 270 7.89 -29.27 -31.04
N HIS A 271 7.34 -28.45 -30.14
CA HIS A 271 6.67 -28.86 -28.88
C HIS A 271 5.28 -28.23 -28.73
N GLN A 272 4.55 -28.03 -29.86
CA GLN A 272 3.25 -27.34 -29.86
C GLN A 272 2.17 -28.08 -29.05
N ASP A 273 2.32 -29.37 -28.90
CA ASP A 273 1.50 -30.25 -28.05
C ASP A 273 1.71 -29.95 -26.54
N ARG A 274 2.88 -29.41 -26.18
CA ARG A 274 3.30 -29.21 -24.78
C ARG A 274 3.34 -27.76 -24.35
N ILE A 275 3.67 -26.82 -25.22
CA ILE A 275 3.84 -25.41 -24.89
C ILE A 275 3.46 -24.50 -26.06
N GLU A 276 2.88 -23.37 -25.74
CA GLU A 276 2.61 -22.25 -26.63
C GLU A 276 2.92 -20.93 -25.98
N LEU A 277 3.50 -19.95 -26.72
CA LEU A 277 3.88 -18.66 -26.23
C LEU A 277 2.90 -17.57 -26.63
N PHE A 278 2.61 -16.68 -25.67
CA PHE A 278 1.82 -15.46 -25.83
C PHE A 278 2.59 -14.29 -25.25
N PHE A 279 2.33 -13.09 -25.76
CA PHE A 279 3.10 -11.91 -25.39
C PHE A 279 2.21 -10.86 -24.73
N LEU A 280 2.64 -10.36 -23.58
CA LEU A 280 2.00 -9.21 -22.93
C LEU A 280 2.10 -7.94 -23.80
N PRO A 281 1.19 -6.99 -23.63
CA PRO A 281 1.34 -5.66 -24.22
C PRO A 281 2.69 -5.04 -23.85
N PRO A 282 3.33 -4.30 -24.77
CA PRO A 282 4.58 -3.64 -24.49
C PRO A 282 4.49 -2.71 -23.25
N TYR A 283 5.59 -2.63 -22.50
CA TYR A 283 5.70 -1.73 -21.34
C TYR A 283 4.63 -1.92 -20.25
N SER A 284 4.13 -3.15 -20.05
CA SER A 284 3.07 -3.45 -19.10
C SER A 284 3.46 -4.52 -18.07
N PRO A 285 4.56 -4.35 -17.32
CA PRO A 285 5.02 -5.33 -16.34
C PRO A 285 4.01 -5.57 -15.22
N GLU A 286 3.19 -4.57 -14.90
CA GLU A 286 2.16 -4.70 -13.87
C GLU A 286 1.07 -5.74 -14.19
N LEU A 287 0.98 -6.18 -15.43
CA LEU A 287 0.09 -7.29 -15.85
C LEU A 287 0.68 -8.65 -15.55
N ASN A 288 2.00 -8.73 -15.27
CA ASN A 288 2.69 -9.99 -15.02
C ASN A 288 2.69 -10.32 -13.52
N PRO A 289 1.96 -11.38 -13.07
CA PRO A 289 1.99 -11.78 -11.65
C PRO A 289 3.39 -12.23 -11.17
N ASP A 290 4.28 -12.65 -12.07
CA ASP A 290 5.63 -13.10 -11.74
C ASP A 290 6.51 -11.96 -11.21
N GLU A 291 6.24 -10.70 -11.58
CA GLU A 291 6.87 -9.52 -10.96
C GLU A 291 6.65 -9.45 -9.44
N LEU A 292 5.47 -9.90 -8.97
CA LEU A 292 5.17 -9.97 -7.54
C LEU A 292 5.94 -11.11 -6.85
N ALA A 293 6.17 -12.22 -7.56
CA ALA A 293 7.06 -13.28 -7.07
C ALA A 293 8.49 -12.77 -6.91
N TRP A 294 8.99 -12.00 -7.87
CA TRP A 294 10.30 -11.34 -7.78
C TRP A 294 10.38 -10.33 -6.64
N ALA A 295 9.37 -9.49 -6.47
CA ALA A 295 9.30 -8.55 -5.34
C ALA A 295 9.36 -9.28 -3.99
N HIS A 296 8.67 -10.42 -3.87
CA HIS A 296 8.68 -11.26 -2.67
C HIS A 296 10.09 -11.85 -2.40
N VAL A 297 10.72 -12.44 -3.41
CA VAL A 297 12.06 -13.03 -3.30
C VAL A 297 13.10 -11.97 -2.99
N LYS A 298 13.11 -10.86 -3.75
CA LYS A 298 14.04 -9.73 -3.54
C LYS A 298 13.94 -9.18 -2.12
N THR A 299 12.72 -8.99 -1.60
CA THR A 299 12.50 -8.49 -0.23
C THR A 299 13.08 -9.45 0.83
N LYS A 300 13.00 -10.75 0.62
CA LYS A 300 13.59 -11.75 1.55
C LYS A 300 15.11 -11.76 1.49
N VAL A 301 15.68 -11.70 0.29
CA VAL A 301 17.14 -11.73 0.10
C VAL A 301 17.78 -10.42 0.53
N ALA A 302 17.15 -9.28 0.27
CA ALA A 302 17.65 -7.95 0.64
C ALA A 302 17.88 -7.73 2.15
N LYS A 303 17.27 -8.55 3.00
CA LYS A 303 17.48 -8.56 4.45
C LYS A 303 18.71 -9.35 4.88
N ARG A 304 19.40 -9.98 3.95
CA ARG A 304 20.60 -10.78 4.20
C ARG A 304 21.82 -10.08 3.63
N THR A 305 22.94 -10.25 4.26
CA THR A 305 24.25 -9.80 3.73
C THR A 305 24.93 -11.02 3.13
N ALA A 306 25.16 -10.99 1.83
CA ALA A 306 25.98 -11.98 1.16
C ALA A 306 27.38 -11.38 0.94
N GLN A 307 28.42 -12.03 1.40
CA GLN A 307 29.80 -11.59 1.25
C GLN A 307 30.45 -12.19 0.00
N THR A 308 29.94 -13.32 -0.47
CA THR A 308 30.41 -14.01 -1.69
C THR A 308 29.27 -14.24 -2.68
N LYS A 309 29.63 -14.54 -3.93
CA LYS A 309 28.66 -14.89 -4.97
C LYS A 309 27.90 -16.18 -4.64
N GLU A 310 28.59 -17.13 -4.03
CA GLU A 310 28.04 -18.43 -3.61
C GLU A 310 26.99 -18.24 -2.50
N GLU A 311 27.28 -17.37 -1.53
CA GLU A 311 26.32 -17.01 -0.48
C GLU A 311 25.09 -16.31 -1.06
N LEU A 312 25.27 -15.39 -2.02
CA LEU A 312 24.14 -14.75 -2.71
C LEU A 312 23.30 -15.79 -3.43
N LYS A 313 23.94 -16.71 -4.19
CA LYS A 313 23.24 -17.79 -4.90
C LYS A 313 22.49 -18.69 -3.95
N ALA A 314 23.11 -19.12 -2.86
CA ALA A 314 22.48 -19.96 -1.84
C ALA A 314 21.28 -19.25 -1.17
N ALA A 315 21.40 -17.94 -0.89
CA ALA A 315 20.32 -17.14 -0.31
C ALA A 315 19.12 -17.02 -1.27
N VAL A 316 19.39 -16.77 -2.53
CA VAL A 316 18.39 -16.68 -3.60
C VAL A 316 17.69 -18.03 -3.80
N GLU A 317 18.43 -19.11 -4.00
CA GLU A 317 17.85 -20.45 -4.19
C GLU A 317 17.00 -20.89 -3.01
N ARG A 318 17.46 -20.59 -1.78
CA ARG A 318 16.67 -20.85 -0.58
C ARG A 318 15.34 -20.10 -0.59
N ALA A 319 15.36 -18.81 -0.96
CA ALA A 319 14.14 -18.01 -1.05
C ALA A 319 13.18 -18.50 -2.13
N LEU A 320 13.71 -18.89 -3.30
CA LEU A 320 12.93 -19.46 -4.42
C LEU A 320 12.31 -20.80 -4.03
N ARG A 321 13.08 -21.71 -3.41
CA ARG A 321 12.57 -22.99 -2.92
C ARG A 321 11.54 -22.83 -1.81
N GLN A 322 11.70 -21.82 -0.94
CA GLN A 322 10.68 -21.50 0.05
C GLN A 322 9.37 -21.05 -0.60
N LEU A 323 9.44 -20.14 -1.60
CA LEU A 323 8.26 -19.69 -2.32
C LEU A 323 7.58 -20.85 -3.06
N GLN A 324 8.35 -21.76 -3.67
CA GLN A 324 7.82 -22.96 -4.34
C GLN A 324 6.99 -23.85 -3.40
N LYS A 325 7.34 -23.89 -2.13
CA LYS A 325 6.59 -24.65 -1.09
C LYS A 325 5.38 -23.88 -0.54
N MET A 326 5.08 -22.69 -1.08
CA MET A 326 3.99 -21.83 -0.59
C MET A 326 2.95 -21.53 -1.69
N PRO A 327 2.23 -22.55 -2.21
CA PRO A 327 1.33 -22.38 -3.34
C PRO A 327 0.24 -21.32 -3.09
N ARG A 328 -0.24 -21.18 -1.84
CA ARG A 328 -1.22 -20.14 -1.47
C ARG A 328 -0.68 -18.73 -1.66
N ILE A 329 0.61 -18.50 -1.42
CA ILE A 329 1.24 -17.18 -1.63
C ILE A 329 1.38 -16.91 -3.12
N VAL A 330 1.83 -17.90 -3.89
CA VAL A 330 1.95 -17.79 -5.35
C VAL A 330 0.59 -17.50 -5.99
N ALA A 331 -0.46 -18.25 -5.64
CA ALA A 331 -1.83 -17.97 -6.08
C ALA A 331 -2.31 -16.58 -5.63
N GLY A 332 -1.86 -16.11 -4.46
CA GLY A 332 -2.16 -14.78 -3.93
C GLY A 332 -1.70 -13.63 -4.83
N PHE A 333 -0.64 -13.80 -5.63
CA PHE A 333 -0.17 -12.78 -6.57
C PHE A 333 -1.21 -12.45 -7.65
N PHE A 334 -2.04 -13.41 -8.02
CA PHE A 334 -3.14 -13.22 -8.96
C PHE A 334 -4.34 -12.46 -8.37
N HIS A 335 -4.35 -12.16 -7.08
CA HIS A 335 -5.36 -11.33 -6.44
C HIS A 335 -5.00 -9.82 -6.43
N ALA A 336 -3.79 -9.46 -6.83
CA ALA A 336 -3.43 -8.06 -6.98
C ALA A 336 -4.33 -7.38 -8.03
N PRO A 337 -4.77 -6.13 -7.81
CA PRO A 337 -5.72 -5.44 -8.70
C PRO A 337 -5.30 -5.44 -10.17
N THR A 338 -4.01 -5.39 -10.47
CA THR A 338 -3.46 -5.39 -11.83
C THR A 338 -3.44 -6.77 -12.47
N CYS A 339 -3.36 -7.83 -11.66
CA CYS A 339 -3.26 -9.23 -12.08
C CYS A 339 -4.58 -10.01 -11.94
N ALA A 340 -5.62 -9.40 -11.34
CA ALA A 340 -6.90 -10.06 -11.04
C ALA A 340 -7.64 -10.59 -12.29
N TYR A 341 -7.31 -10.07 -13.47
CA TYR A 341 -7.85 -10.56 -14.75
C TYR A 341 -7.47 -12.03 -15.02
N ALA A 342 -6.35 -12.51 -14.46
CA ALA A 342 -5.82 -13.85 -14.64
C ALA A 342 -6.15 -14.82 -13.48
N LYS A 343 -6.97 -14.41 -12.50
CA LYS A 343 -7.26 -15.18 -11.29
C LYS A 343 -8.04 -16.47 -11.49
N HIS A 344 -8.97 -16.49 -12.45
CA HIS A 344 -9.95 -17.58 -12.61
C HIS A 344 -9.58 -18.58 -13.73
N VAL A 345 -8.33 -18.66 -14.10
CA VAL A 345 -7.88 -19.53 -15.18
C VAL A 345 -7.08 -20.71 -14.60
N ALA A 346 -7.80 -21.74 -14.26
CA ALA A 346 -7.26 -23.04 -13.84
C ALA A 346 -7.86 -24.16 -14.68
#